data_d777efb47f47f6bbbd661753a60780a9
#
_entry.id   d777efb47f47f6bbbd661753a60780a9
#
_cell.length_a   1.000
_cell.length_b   1.000
_cell.length_c   1.000
_cell.angle_alpha   90.00
_cell.angle_beta   90.00
_cell.angle_gamma   90.00
#
_symmetry.space_group_name_H-M   'P 1'
#
loop_
_entity.id
_entity.type
_entity.pdbx_description
1 polymer ?
#
loop_
_entity_poly.entity_id
_entity_poly.type
_entity_poly.pdbx_seq_one_letter_code
_entity_poly.pdbx_strand_id
1 'polypeptide(L)'
;MLTYNFANIGSDSLYEYLYKCIKNDILLGNIRPGEKLPSKRTFAKNLGISVITVENAYAQLVAEGYLYSMPKRGFYAADLEIEDSMRDAVPKEILQVANGETSYFADFSSNQTDSEIFPFTIWTRTVRAVLNDNRIQLMINSPCAGILKLRSAIAKYLREFRGMQVLPEQIIVGAGTEYLHNLLIQLLGNDLVYGVEDPGYHKIARIYESMKVRYEPVPLDQNGVSVQELEKRSVDIIHTSPSHHFPTGTVMPVSRRYELLGWAAKSDHHYIIEDDYDSELRLGGKPFPTLQSIDVSDKVIYMNTFTKTLASTVRISYMVLPQTLAEKFYRELSFYSCTVSNFEQYTLAEFIENGSFEKHINRLRNYYQNKRDLILQALEKKPLGDYVTIEEEEAGVHFLMHLRTDLKEESIVTQAKSRGVKLKPLSGYYADAAEAIKQENTYVMNYSSIDPAAMERAAGVLLHILRAHMTENTFEAEMKKSQE
;
A
#
# COMPACT_ATOMS: atom_id res chain seq x y z
N MET A 1 8.80 -16.48 49.42
CA MET A 1 7.35 -16.75 49.53
C MET A 1 6.71 -16.20 48.29
N LEU A 2 6.08 -17.03 47.48
CA LEU A 2 5.44 -16.61 46.23
C LEU A 2 4.21 -15.74 46.56
N THR A 3 4.20 -14.49 46.09
CA THR A 3 3.08 -13.54 46.25
C THR A 3 2.79 -12.88 44.91
N TYR A 4 1.50 -12.82 44.53
CA TYR A 4 1.04 -12.22 43.28
C TYR A 4 0.03 -11.12 43.59
N ASN A 5 0.14 -10.02 42.83
CA ASN A 5 -0.80 -8.90 42.94
C ASN A 5 -1.90 -9.02 41.91
N PHE A 6 -3.13 -9.18 42.33
CA PHE A 6 -4.29 -9.33 41.49
C PHE A 6 -4.93 -8.01 41.04
N ALA A 7 -4.33 -6.85 41.35
CA ALA A 7 -4.85 -5.55 40.92
C ALA A 7 -4.80 -5.36 39.39
N ASN A 8 -3.96 -6.14 38.70
CA ASN A 8 -3.72 -6.02 37.26
C ASN A 8 -4.29 -7.19 36.44
N ILE A 9 -5.34 -7.83 36.91
CA ILE A 9 -5.94 -9.03 36.29
C ILE A 9 -6.47 -8.80 34.84
N GLY A 10 -6.85 -7.56 34.47
CA GLY A 10 -7.44 -7.27 33.17
C GLY A 10 -8.74 -8.03 32.95
N SER A 11 -8.86 -8.72 31.80
CA SER A 11 -10.01 -9.53 31.42
C SER A 11 -9.88 -11.02 31.81
N ASP A 12 -8.75 -11.43 32.42
CA ASP A 12 -8.49 -12.83 32.76
C ASP A 12 -9.31 -13.25 33.98
N SER A 13 -9.64 -14.54 34.06
CA SER A 13 -10.16 -15.12 35.30
C SER A 13 -9.03 -15.27 36.33
N LEU A 14 -9.38 -15.34 37.62
CA LEU A 14 -8.40 -15.48 38.73
C LEU A 14 -7.45 -16.66 38.56
N TYR A 15 -7.96 -17.82 38.05
CA TYR A 15 -7.10 -18.97 37.85
C TYR A 15 -6.17 -18.83 36.65
N GLU A 16 -6.64 -18.21 35.56
CA GLU A 16 -5.82 -17.98 34.38
C GLU A 16 -4.67 -16.99 34.67
N TYR A 17 -4.98 -15.94 35.41
CA TYR A 17 -3.96 -14.98 35.83
C TYR A 17 -2.90 -15.65 36.73
N LEU A 18 -3.35 -16.47 37.74
CA LEU A 18 -2.44 -17.20 38.61
C LEU A 18 -1.58 -18.18 37.82
N TYR A 19 -2.21 -18.93 36.89
CA TYR A 19 -1.51 -19.82 35.97
C TYR A 19 -0.42 -19.11 35.18
N LYS A 20 -0.75 -17.98 34.55
CA LYS A 20 0.20 -17.17 33.78
C LYS A 20 1.38 -16.67 34.65
N CYS A 21 1.10 -16.23 35.85
CA CYS A 21 2.14 -15.76 36.79
C CYS A 21 3.12 -16.88 37.16
N ILE A 22 2.62 -18.05 37.57
CA ILE A 22 3.46 -19.19 37.95
C ILE A 22 4.26 -19.70 36.76
N LYS A 23 3.61 -19.85 35.59
CA LYS A 23 4.28 -20.23 34.34
C LYS A 23 5.44 -19.30 34.00
N ASN A 24 5.20 -18.00 34.08
CA ASN A 24 6.22 -17.00 33.80
C ASN A 24 7.40 -17.06 34.81
N ASP A 25 7.12 -17.27 36.10
CA ASP A 25 8.15 -17.43 37.11
C ASP A 25 9.02 -18.69 36.89
N ILE A 26 8.41 -19.79 36.41
CA ILE A 26 9.15 -21.00 36.06
C ILE A 26 10.02 -20.74 34.81
N LEU A 27 9.48 -20.10 33.76
CA LEU A 27 10.20 -19.78 32.54
C LEU A 27 11.35 -18.80 32.76
N LEU A 28 11.17 -17.82 33.65
CA LEU A 28 12.21 -16.84 34.02
C LEU A 28 13.23 -17.39 35.01
N GLY A 29 13.03 -18.61 35.56
CA GLY A 29 13.91 -19.23 36.54
C GLY A 29 13.74 -18.67 37.97
N ASN A 30 12.71 -17.85 38.21
CA ASN A 30 12.36 -17.38 39.56
C ASN A 30 11.91 -18.54 40.46
N ILE A 31 11.29 -19.55 39.88
CA ILE A 31 11.01 -20.87 40.47
C ILE A 31 11.97 -21.86 39.82
N ARG A 32 12.86 -22.44 40.63
CA ARG A 32 13.90 -23.36 40.10
C ARG A 32 13.34 -24.72 39.74
N PRO A 33 13.93 -25.43 38.78
CA PRO A 33 13.60 -26.82 38.51
C PRO A 33 13.69 -27.65 39.80
N GLY A 34 12.67 -28.49 40.04
CA GLY A 34 12.57 -29.30 41.27
C GLY A 34 12.14 -28.54 42.53
N GLU A 35 11.93 -27.22 42.46
CA GLU A 35 11.45 -26.44 43.59
C GLU A 35 10.02 -26.82 43.94
N LYS A 36 9.79 -26.99 45.25
CA LYS A 36 8.49 -27.34 45.78
C LYS A 36 7.57 -26.12 45.90
N LEU A 37 6.42 -26.19 45.24
CA LEU A 37 5.39 -25.16 45.36
C LEU A 37 4.56 -25.34 46.64
N PRO A 38 3.94 -24.26 47.15
CA PRO A 38 3.04 -24.33 48.29
C PRO A 38 1.87 -25.28 48.06
N SER A 39 1.35 -25.91 49.15
CA SER A 39 0.13 -26.72 48.98
C SER A 39 -1.04 -25.84 48.55
N LYS A 40 -2.00 -26.43 47.79
CA LYS A 40 -3.17 -25.69 47.29
C LYS A 40 -3.87 -24.88 48.40
N ARG A 41 -4.03 -25.44 49.59
CA ARG A 41 -4.67 -24.76 50.73
C ARG A 41 -3.81 -23.64 51.29
N THR A 42 -2.50 -23.88 51.45
CA THR A 42 -1.57 -22.88 51.95
C THR A 42 -1.46 -21.71 50.99
N PHE A 43 -1.38 -22.01 49.69
CA PHE A 43 -1.24 -20.98 48.67
C PHE A 43 -2.53 -20.14 48.51
N ALA A 44 -3.68 -20.77 48.51
CA ALA A 44 -4.98 -20.08 48.51
C ALA A 44 -5.12 -19.15 49.71
N LYS A 45 -4.72 -19.57 50.90
CA LYS A 45 -4.73 -18.73 52.12
C LYS A 45 -3.78 -17.57 52.05
N ASN A 46 -2.57 -17.78 51.51
CA ASN A 46 -1.56 -16.72 51.35
C ASN A 46 -1.96 -15.64 50.33
N LEU A 47 -2.65 -16.05 49.25
CA LEU A 47 -3.07 -15.14 48.18
C LEU A 47 -4.48 -14.57 48.41
N GLY A 48 -5.23 -15.04 49.43
CA GLY A 48 -6.61 -14.57 49.69
C GLY A 48 -7.62 -15.00 48.62
N ILE A 49 -7.38 -16.14 47.95
CA ILE A 49 -8.25 -16.67 46.85
C ILE A 49 -8.81 -18.05 47.18
N SER A 50 -9.73 -18.56 46.39
CA SER A 50 -10.33 -19.88 46.61
C SER A 50 -9.33 -21.01 46.35
N VAL A 51 -9.46 -22.12 47.06
CA VAL A 51 -8.66 -23.33 46.85
C VAL A 51 -8.88 -23.90 45.45
N ILE A 52 -10.11 -23.80 44.93
CA ILE A 52 -10.48 -24.26 43.58
C ILE A 52 -9.72 -23.46 42.51
N THR A 53 -9.52 -22.14 42.68
CA THR A 53 -8.73 -21.29 41.80
C THR A 53 -7.29 -21.78 41.67
N VAL A 54 -6.64 -22.07 42.82
CA VAL A 54 -5.29 -22.63 42.84
C VAL A 54 -5.24 -24.02 42.25
N GLU A 55 -6.27 -24.84 42.52
CA GLU A 55 -6.37 -26.19 41.98
C GLU A 55 -6.44 -26.22 40.47
N ASN A 56 -7.26 -25.36 39.86
CA ASN A 56 -7.39 -25.24 38.41
C ASN A 56 -6.06 -24.73 37.78
N ALA A 57 -5.43 -23.74 38.37
CA ALA A 57 -4.13 -23.24 37.89
C ALA A 57 -3.04 -24.32 37.94
N TYR A 58 -2.98 -25.08 39.07
CA TYR A 58 -2.01 -26.16 39.20
C TYR A 58 -2.32 -27.33 38.27
N ALA A 59 -3.60 -27.69 38.07
CA ALA A 59 -4.01 -28.75 37.15
C ALA A 59 -3.58 -28.41 35.71
N GLN A 60 -3.76 -27.16 35.28
CA GLN A 60 -3.34 -26.70 33.97
C GLN A 60 -1.82 -26.72 33.84
N LEU A 61 -1.08 -26.23 34.83
CA LEU A 61 0.39 -26.25 34.83
C LEU A 61 0.94 -27.68 34.77
N VAL A 62 0.27 -28.64 35.43
CA VAL A 62 0.64 -30.06 35.34
C VAL A 62 0.30 -30.64 33.97
N ALA A 63 -0.86 -30.30 33.41
CA ALA A 63 -1.26 -30.78 32.08
C ALA A 63 -0.32 -30.27 30.98
N GLU A 64 0.22 -29.05 31.13
CA GLU A 64 1.19 -28.45 30.20
C GLU A 64 2.65 -28.80 30.50
N GLY A 65 2.93 -29.59 31.58
CA GLY A 65 4.26 -30.06 31.92
C GLY A 65 5.14 -29.04 32.66
N TYR A 66 4.63 -27.90 33.09
CA TYR A 66 5.38 -26.92 33.90
C TYR A 66 5.52 -27.35 35.37
N LEU A 67 4.57 -28.15 35.86
CA LEU A 67 4.60 -28.78 37.19
C LEU A 67 4.47 -30.26 37.07
N TYR A 68 5.01 -30.98 38.05
CA TYR A 68 4.68 -32.38 38.28
C TYR A 68 4.24 -32.60 39.72
N SER A 69 3.38 -33.61 39.94
CA SER A 69 2.90 -33.94 41.28
C SER A 69 3.56 -35.20 41.80
N MET A 70 3.98 -35.18 43.06
CA MET A 70 4.43 -36.39 43.78
C MET A 70 3.37 -36.81 44.80
N PRO A 71 2.90 -38.07 44.78
CA PRO A 71 1.91 -38.56 45.73
C PRO A 71 2.33 -38.31 47.18
N LYS A 72 1.45 -37.68 47.96
CA LYS A 72 1.68 -37.28 49.36
C LYS A 72 2.82 -36.28 49.63
N ARG A 73 3.52 -35.80 48.59
CA ARG A 73 4.64 -34.84 48.70
C ARG A 73 4.33 -33.43 48.17
N GLY A 74 3.40 -33.32 47.19
CA GLY A 74 2.97 -32.04 46.66
C GLY A 74 3.36 -31.77 45.20
N PHE A 75 3.41 -30.52 44.80
CA PHE A 75 3.69 -30.07 43.45
C PHE A 75 5.11 -29.48 43.38
N TYR A 76 5.79 -29.74 42.28
CA TYR A 76 7.17 -29.32 42.01
C TYR A 76 7.28 -28.77 40.63
N ALA A 77 8.14 -27.75 40.43
CA ALA A 77 8.46 -27.23 39.12
C ALA A 77 9.19 -28.29 38.28
N ALA A 78 8.76 -28.48 37.06
CA ALA A 78 9.43 -29.37 36.12
C ALA A 78 10.80 -28.82 35.72
N ASP A 79 11.72 -29.74 35.43
CA ASP A 79 12.94 -29.40 34.74
C ASP A 79 12.62 -29.25 33.25
N LEU A 80 12.44 -28.03 32.83
CA LEU A 80 12.25 -27.74 31.43
C LEU A 80 13.67 -27.65 30.86
N GLU A 81 14.08 -28.62 30.04
CA GLU A 81 15.27 -28.50 29.21
C GLU A 81 15.09 -27.36 28.22
N ILE A 82 15.10 -26.12 28.75
CA ILE A 82 15.26 -24.93 27.91
C ILE A 82 16.76 -24.88 27.65
N GLU A 83 17.18 -25.33 26.46
CA GLU A 83 18.56 -25.16 26.02
C GLU A 83 18.99 -23.70 26.33
N ASP A 84 20.05 -23.54 27.12
CA ASP A 84 20.63 -22.21 27.46
C ASP A 84 21.02 -21.39 26.21
N SER A 85 21.08 -22.06 25.05
CA SER A 85 21.26 -21.43 23.74
C SER A 85 20.13 -20.47 23.36
N MET A 86 18.94 -20.54 23.97
CA MET A 86 17.84 -19.60 23.71
C MET A 86 17.84 -18.37 24.61
N ARG A 87 18.60 -18.37 25.72
CA ARG A 87 18.66 -17.20 26.63
C ARG A 87 19.56 -16.08 26.13
N ASP A 88 20.58 -16.41 25.33
CA ASP A 88 21.56 -15.44 24.80
C ASP A 88 21.41 -15.14 23.30
N ALA A 89 20.44 -15.77 22.61
CA ALA A 89 20.32 -15.70 21.16
C ALA A 89 19.26 -14.74 20.64
N VAL A 90 18.81 -13.77 21.41
CA VAL A 90 18.18 -12.58 20.84
C VAL A 90 19.27 -11.52 20.64
N PRO A 91 19.84 -11.38 19.44
CA PRO A 91 20.76 -10.29 19.19
C PRO A 91 19.99 -9.00 19.42
N LYS A 92 20.34 -8.25 20.47
CA LYS A 92 19.79 -6.93 20.77
C LYS A 92 20.04 -5.90 19.65
N GLU A 93 20.71 -6.30 18.57
CA GLU A 93 21.13 -5.42 17.47
C GLU A 93 20.35 -5.59 16.16
N ILE A 94 19.43 -6.56 16.01
CA ILE A 94 18.79 -6.83 14.68
C ILE A 94 17.52 -6.03 14.43
N LEU A 95 16.97 -5.31 15.37
CA LEU A 95 15.76 -4.52 15.15
C LEU A 95 15.88 -3.07 15.62
N GLN A 96 16.89 -2.35 15.15
CA GLN A 96 16.67 -0.97 14.77
C GLN A 96 15.93 -0.94 13.41
N VAL A 97 14.75 -1.55 13.35
CA VAL A 97 13.73 -1.04 12.46
C VAL A 97 13.51 0.38 12.95
N ALA A 98 13.90 1.32 12.11
CA ALA A 98 13.76 2.75 12.37
C ALA A 98 12.25 3.06 12.58
N ASN A 99 11.76 2.82 13.78
CA ASN A 99 10.49 3.31 14.29
C ASN A 99 10.62 4.81 14.68
N GLY A 100 11.37 5.56 13.89
CA GLY A 100 11.33 7.00 13.89
C GLY A 100 10.34 7.47 12.87
N GLU A 101 9.03 7.24 13.06
CA GLU A 101 8.01 7.96 12.34
C GLU A 101 8.13 9.44 12.70
N THR A 102 8.91 10.17 11.90
CA THR A 102 8.89 11.63 11.95
C THR A 102 7.49 12.04 11.50
N SER A 103 6.66 12.48 12.42
CA SER A 103 5.31 12.96 12.11
C SER A 103 5.42 14.28 11.35
N TYR A 104 4.90 14.30 10.14
CA TYR A 104 4.77 15.52 9.33
C TYR A 104 3.33 16.00 9.42
N PHE A 105 3.10 17.30 9.56
CA PHE A 105 1.74 17.84 9.51
C PHE A 105 1.23 17.96 8.07
N ALA A 106 2.13 17.97 7.07
CA ALA A 106 1.80 17.88 5.64
C ALA A 106 2.80 16.96 4.94
N ASP A 107 2.40 15.74 4.59
CA ASP A 107 3.20 14.76 3.84
C ASP A 107 2.65 14.57 2.43
N PHE A 108 3.20 15.33 1.46
CA PHE A 108 2.83 15.24 0.04
C PHE A 108 3.43 14.02 -0.67
N SER A 109 4.26 13.24 -0.01
CA SER A 109 4.78 11.97 -0.55
C SER A 109 3.90 10.77 -0.19
N SER A 110 2.94 10.95 0.73
CA SER A 110 2.06 9.88 1.20
C SER A 110 1.05 9.48 0.12
N ASN A 111 0.90 8.19 -0.08
CA ASN A 111 -0.05 7.61 -1.03
C ASN A 111 -1.25 6.98 -0.33
N GLN A 112 -1.50 7.36 0.92
CA GLN A 112 -2.62 6.87 1.73
C GLN A 112 -3.93 7.53 1.31
N THR A 113 -5.02 6.76 1.37
CA THR A 113 -6.37 7.29 1.24
C THR A 113 -6.82 7.92 2.55
N ASP A 114 -7.66 8.95 2.46
CA ASP A 114 -8.24 9.59 3.64
C ASP A 114 -9.20 8.62 4.35
N SER A 115 -8.97 8.41 5.65
CA SER A 115 -9.78 7.47 6.45
C SER A 115 -11.22 7.94 6.65
N GLU A 116 -11.48 9.24 6.59
CA GLU A 116 -12.83 9.79 6.81
C GLU A 116 -13.79 9.49 5.67
N ILE A 117 -13.27 9.29 4.44
CA ILE A 117 -14.11 9.02 3.28
C ILE A 117 -14.55 7.55 3.17
N PHE A 118 -13.90 6.62 3.88
CA PHE A 118 -14.26 5.22 3.83
C PHE A 118 -15.70 4.99 4.32
N PRO A 119 -16.53 4.25 3.58
CA PRO A 119 -17.96 4.12 3.89
C PRO A 119 -18.24 3.10 4.99
N PHE A 120 -17.68 3.27 6.20
CA PHE A 120 -17.74 2.32 7.32
C PHE A 120 -19.14 1.77 7.61
N THR A 121 -20.15 2.63 7.66
CA THR A 121 -21.52 2.20 7.98
C THR A 121 -22.08 1.24 6.94
N ILE A 122 -21.89 1.55 5.65
CA ILE A 122 -22.38 0.70 4.55
C ILE A 122 -21.56 -0.56 4.47
N TRP A 123 -20.25 -0.46 4.58
CA TRP A 123 -19.33 -1.59 4.56
C TRP A 123 -19.65 -2.59 5.68
N THR A 124 -19.80 -2.12 6.93
CA THR A 124 -20.15 -2.96 8.08
C THR A 124 -21.49 -3.68 7.88
N ARG A 125 -22.50 -2.98 7.33
CA ARG A 125 -23.80 -3.59 7.01
C ARG A 125 -23.64 -4.69 5.96
N THR A 126 -22.85 -4.46 4.91
CA THR A 126 -22.58 -5.44 3.85
C THR A 126 -21.84 -6.65 4.39
N VAL A 127 -20.81 -6.46 5.24
CA VAL A 127 -20.10 -7.55 5.92
C VAL A 127 -21.07 -8.43 6.73
N ARG A 128 -21.96 -7.82 7.52
CA ARG A 128 -22.95 -8.57 8.31
C ARG A 128 -23.89 -9.40 7.45
N ALA A 129 -24.37 -8.85 6.34
CA ALA A 129 -25.21 -9.57 5.39
C ALA A 129 -24.45 -10.78 4.81
N VAL A 130 -23.22 -10.56 4.33
CA VAL A 130 -22.35 -11.62 3.78
C VAL A 130 -22.12 -12.75 4.80
N LEU A 131 -21.82 -12.41 6.06
CA LEU A 131 -21.61 -13.39 7.13
C LEU A 131 -22.87 -14.23 7.42
N ASN A 132 -24.04 -13.66 7.28
CA ASN A 132 -25.29 -14.38 7.50
C ASN A 132 -25.67 -15.29 6.33
N ASP A 133 -25.49 -14.80 5.10
CA ASP A 133 -26.06 -15.41 3.90
C ASP A 133 -25.10 -16.40 3.23
N ASN A 134 -23.77 -16.29 3.48
CA ASN A 134 -22.75 -17.06 2.75
C ASN A 134 -21.88 -17.96 3.65
N ARG A 135 -22.38 -18.41 4.79
CA ARG A 135 -21.59 -19.16 5.81
C ARG A 135 -20.78 -20.32 5.26
N ILE A 136 -21.36 -21.11 4.38
CA ILE A 136 -20.70 -22.30 3.79
C ILE A 136 -19.62 -21.81 2.80
N GLN A 137 -19.98 -20.91 1.91
CA GLN A 137 -19.09 -20.38 0.84
C GLN A 137 -17.86 -19.68 1.42
N LEU A 138 -18.00 -19.02 2.56
CA LEU A 138 -16.90 -18.35 3.25
C LEU A 138 -15.82 -19.33 3.75
N MET A 139 -16.19 -20.59 4.00
CA MET A 139 -15.28 -21.63 4.51
C MET A 139 -14.67 -22.51 3.42
N ILE A 140 -15.05 -22.33 2.15
CA ILE A 140 -14.47 -23.05 1.02
C ILE A 140 -13.22 -22.30 0.52
N ASN A 141 -12.16 -23.03 0.18
CA ASN A 141 -10.97 -22.43 -0.40
C ASN A 141 -11.31 -21.66 -1.67
N SER A 142 -10.78 -20.42 -1.77
CA SER A 142 -10.95 -19.58 -2.94
C SER A 142 -10.25 -20.19 -4.16
N PRO A 143 -10.89 -20.22 -5.34
CA PRO A 143 -10.22 -20.58 -6.59
C PRO A 143 -9.00 -19.67 -6.85
N CYS A 144 -8.04 -20.14 -7.62
CA CYS A 144 -6.81 -19.41 -7.93
C CYS A 144 -7.03 -17.99 -8.46
N ALA A 145 -8.07 -17.80 -9.28
CA ALA A 145 -8.44 -16.50 -9.85
C ALA A 145 -9.34 -15.64 -8.94
N GLY A 146 -9.73 -16.14 -7.75
CA GLY A 146 -10.75 -15.54 -6.90
C GLY A 146 -12.15 -16.07 -7.17
N ILE A 147 -13.11 -15.72 -6.30
CA ILE A 147 -14.49 -16.21 -6.40
C ILE A 147 -15.19 -15.66 -7.63
N LEU A 148 -16.01 -16.51 -8.27
CA LEU A 148 -16.75 -16.15 -9.50
C LEU A 148 -17.67 -14.94 -9.27
N LYS A 149 -18.31 -14.84 -8.10
CA LYS A 149 -19.20 -13.70 -7.78
C LYS A 149 -18.46 -12.36 -7.90
N LEU A 150 -17.26 -12.23 -7.31
CA LEU A 150 -16.47 -10.99 -7.41
C LEU A 150 -16.01 -10.73 -8.86
N ARG A 151 -15.49 -11.74 -9.54
CA ARG A 151 -15.04 -11.61 -10.92
C ARG A 151 -16.17 -11.19 -11.86
N SER A 152 -17.38 -11.73 -11.67
CA SER A 152 -18.58 -11.34 -12.42
C SER A 152 -19.01 -9.89 -12.12
N ALA A 153 -18.96 -9.47 -10.84
CA ALA A 153 -19.23 -8.10 -10.45
C ALA A 153 -18.24 -7.11 -11.07
N ILE A 154 -16.94 -7.46 -11.08
CA ILE A 154 -15.88 -6.66 -11.72
C ILE A 154 -16.11 -6.60 -13.25
N ALA A 155 -16.39 -7.73 -13.92
CA ALA A 155 -16.65 -7.75 -15.36
C ALA A 155 -17.83 -6.85 -15.76
N LYS A 156 -18.91 -6.89 -14.98
CA LYS A 156 -20.07 -6.01 -15.16
C LYS A 156 -19.67 -4.53 -14.96
N TYR A 157 -18.96 -4.23 -13.90
CA TYR A 157 -18.46 -2.87 -13.60
C TYR A 157 -17.58 -2.32 -14.73
N LEU A 158 -16.61 -3.10 -15.22
CA LEU A 158 -15.72 -2.71 -16.32
C LEU A 158 -16.48 -2.43 -17.61
N ARG A 159 -17.49 -3.23 -17.91
CA ARG A 159 -18.35 -3.01 -19.07
C ARG A 159 -19.14 -1.71 -18.98
N GLU A 160 -19.74 -1.43 -17.82
CA GLU A 160 -20.58 -0.25 -17.60
C GLU A 160 -19.75 1.03 -17.46
N PHE A 161 -18.59 0.95 -16.80
CA PHE A 161 -17.77 2.12 -16.46
C PHE A 161 -16.65 2.39 -17.47
N ARG A 162 -16.01 1.33 -18.03
CA ARG A 162 -14.86 1.46 -18.94
C ARG A 162 -15.15 1.01 -20.39
N GLY A 163 -16.33 0.47 -20.67
CA GLY A 163 -16.69 -0.04 -21.98
C GLY A 163 -15.95 -1.33 -22.38
N MET A 164 -15.31 -2.00 -21.42
CA MET A 164 -14.53 -3.21 -21.64
C MET A 164 -15.44 -4.43 -21.76
N GLN A 165 -15.26 -5.25 -22.79
CA GLN A 165 -15.98 -6.50 -23.00
C GLN A 165 -15.11 -7.67 -22.53
N VAL A 166 -15.19 -8.01 -21.25
CA VAL A 166 -14.36 -9.05 -20.64
C VAL A 166 -15.21 -10.13 -19.96
N LEU A 167 -14.73 -11.36 -20.00
CA LEU A 167 -15.34 -12.48 -19.31
C LEU A 167 -14.81 -12.61 -17.88
N PRO A 168 -15.60 -13.10 -16.93
CA PRO A 168 -15.12 -13.34 -15.55
C PRO A 168 -13.90 -14.28 -15.50
N GLU A 169 -13.74 -15.16 -16.48
CA GLU A 169 -12.63 -16.10 -16.61
C GLU A 169 -11.29 -15.41 -16.91
N GLN A 170 -11.33 -14.23 -17.53
CA GLN A 170 -10.13 -13.42 -17.80
C GLN A 170 -9.65 -12.62 -16.58
N ILE A 171 -10.48 -12.53 -15.53
CA ILE A 171 -10.19 -11.71 -14.35
C ILE A 171 -9.51 -12.54 -13.27
N ILE A 172 -8.34 -12.09 -12.83
CA ILE A 172 -7.56 -12.68 -11.75
C ILE A 172 -7.48 -11.68 -10.60
N VAL A 173 -7.99 -12.07 -9.44
CA VAL A 173 -7.99 -11.26 -8.21
C VAL A 173 -6.75 -11.58 -7.36
N GLY A 174 -6.11 -10.57 -6.80
CA GLY A 174 -4.93 -10.73 -5.95
C GLY A 174 -4.80 -9.68 -4.85
N ALA A 175 -4.01 -9.98 -3.83
CA ALA A 175 -3.77 -9.11 -2.68
C ALA A 175 -2.74 -8.00 -3.00
N GLY A 176 -3.11 -7.09 -3.89
CA GLY A 176 -2.28 -5.98 -4.34
C GLY A 176 -1.59 -6.24 -5.68
N THR A 177 -1.21 -5.16 -6.33
CA THR A 177 -0.58 -5.21 -7.66
C THR A 177 0.78 -5.91 -7.63
N GLU A 178 1.52 -5.86 -6.52
CA GLU A 178 2.79 -6.56 -6.35
C GLU A 178 2.65 -8.06 -6.56
N TYR A 179 1.61 -8.66 -5.97
CA TYR A 179 1.31 -10.08 -6.16
C TYR A 179 0.94 -10.40 -7.62
N LEU A 180 0.15 -9.53 -8.23
CA LEU A 180 -0.24 -9.71 -9.64
C LEU A 180 0.96 -9.61 -10.58
N HIS A 181 1.91 -8.70 -10.34
CA HIS A 181 3.16 -8.65 -11.10
C HIS A 181 3.97 -9.94 -10.96
N ASN A 182 4.05 -10.51 -9.75
CA ASN A 182 4.73 -11.79 -9.55
C ASN A 182 4.09 -12.92 -10.35
N LEU A 183 2.75 -12.97 -10.41
CA LEU A 183 2.03 -13.93 -11.25
C LEU A 183 2.28 -13.70 -12.74
N LEU A 184 2.28 -12.43 -13.20
CA LEU A 184 2.55 -12.09 -14.58
C LEU A 184 3.95 -12.51 -15.02
N ILE A 185 4.98 -12.28 -14.20
CA ILE A 185 6.34 -12.69 -14.50
C ILE A 185 6.43 -14.22 -14.64
N GLN A 186 5.75 -14.98 -13.77
CA GLN A 186 5.70 -16.44 -13.89
C GLN A 186 4.95 -16.89 -15.15
N LEU A 187 3.91 -16.16 -15.54
CA LEU A 187 3.09 -16.48 -16.71
C LEU A 187 3.78 -16.14 -18.03
N LEU A 188 4.42 -14.97 -18.11
CA LEU A 188 5.03 -14.44 -19.33
C LEU A 188 6.44 -14.98 -19.53
N GLY A 189 7.22 -15.13 -18.44
CA GLY A 189 8.59 -15.64 -18.42
C GLY A 189 9.62 -14.60 -17.97
N ASN A 190 10.77 -15.08 -17.51
CA ASN A 190 11.85 -14.24 -17.01
C ASN A 190 12.87 -13.84 -18.11
N ASP A 191 12.80 -14.47 -19.28
CA ASP A 191 13.74 -14.25 -20.36
C ASP A 191 13.40 -13.03 -21.22
N LEU A 192 12.21 -12.46 -21.02
CA LEU A 192 11.71 -11.29 -21.76
C LEU A 192 12.23 -9.98 -21.12
N VAL A 193 12.31 -8.93 -21.92
CA VAL A 193 12.72 -7.59 -21.50
C VAL A 193 11.47 -6.77 -21.14
N TYR A 194 11.36 -6.38 -19.89
CA TYR A 194 10.24 -5.57 -19.38
C TYR A 194 10.61 -4.09 -19.44
N GLY A 195 9.82 -3.27 -20.13
CA GLY A 195 9.93 -1.82 -20.12
C GLY A 195 9.18 -1.22 -18.93
N VAL A 196 9.79 -0.23 -18.30
CA VAL A 196 9.15 0.62 -17.27
C VAL A 196 9.25 2.08 -17.70
N GLU A 197 8.22 2.84 -17.47
CA GLU A 197 8.20 4.28 -17.77
C GLU A 197 9.28 5.04 -16.97
N ASP A 198 9.97 5.99 -17.62
CA ASP A 198 10.98 6.86 -17.03
C ASP A 198 10.69 8.35 -17.40
N PRO A 199 10.29 9.20 -16.45
CA PRO A 199 10.14 8.92 -15.02
C PRO A 199 9.00 7.94 -14.75
N GLY A 200 9.08 7.19 -13.63
CA GLY A 200 8.07 6.18 -13.35
C GLY A 200 7.97 5.76 -11.90
N TYR A 201 7.03 4.87 -11.61
CA TYR A 201 6.83 4.35 -10.27
C TYR A 201 7.90 3.31 -9.93
N HIS A 202 8.94 3.73 -9.22
CA HIS A 202 10.12 2.93 -8.89
C HIS A 202 9.85 1.56 -8.27
N LYS A 203 8.67 1.38 -7.67
CA LYS A 203 8.31 0.10 -7.07
C LYS A 203 8.20 -1.02 -8.10
N ILE A 204 7.79 -0.70 -9.33
CA ILE A 204 7.69 -1.68 -10.42
C ILE A 204 9.10 -2.18 -10.79
N ALA A 205 10.04 -1.25 -10.99
CA ALA A 205 11.44 -1.61 -11.26
C ALA A 205 12.02 -2.51 -10.14
N ARG A 206 11.77 -2.15 -8.86
CA ARG A 206 12.21 -2.95 -7.72
C ARG A 206 11.58 -4.34 -7.66
N ILE A 207 10.33 -4.50 -8.11
CA ILE A 207 9.69 -5.82 -8.22
C ILE A 207 10.46 -6.65 -9.27
N TYR A 208 10.73 -6.08 -10.44
CA TYR A 208 11.50 -6.77 -11.49
C TYR A 208 12.91 -7.13 -11.02
N GLU A 209 13.62 -6.22 -10.35
CA GLU A 209 14.93 -6.49 -9.73
C GLU A 209 14.87 -7.67 -8.74
N SER A 210 13.88 -7.65 -7.83
CA SER A 210 13.72 -8.69 -6.81
C SER A 210 13.44 -10.07 -7.41
N MET A 211 12.78 -10.10 -8.55
CA MET A 211 12.47 -11.33 -9.31
C MET A 211 13.57 -11.70 -10.32
N LYS A 212 14.66 -10.91 -10.38
CA LYS A 212 15.78 -11.09 -11.32
C LYS A 212 15.34 -11.09 -12.79
N VAL A 213 14.35 -10.26 -13.09
CA VAL A 213 13.86 -10.05 -14.45
C VAL A 213 14.61 -8.89 -15.06
N ARG A 214 14.98 -9.04 -16.35
CA ARG A 214 15.59 -7.94 -17.10
C ARG A 214 14.56 -6.86 -17.38
N TYR A 215 14.88 -5.61 -17.02
CA TYR A 215 14.03 -4.48 -17.34
C TYR A 215 14.85 -3.31 -17.89
N GLU A 216 14.18 -2.44 -18.66
CA GLU A 216 14.74 -1.23 -19.27
C GLU A 216 13.88 -0.02 -18.94
N PRO A 217 14.45 1.06 -18.41
CA PRO A 217 13.76 2.35 -18.31
C PRO A 217 13.49 2.91 -19.70
N VAL A 218 12.24 3.24 -19.98
CA VAL A 218 11.79 3.77 -21.27
C VAL A 218 11.43 5.24 -21.11
N PRO A 219 12.22 6.19 -21.65
CA PRO A 219 11.93 7.60 -21.56
C PRO A 219 10.57 7.95 -22.17
N LEU A 220 9.87 8.87 -21.51
CA LEU A 220 8.61 9.41 -21.99
C LEU A 220 8.82 10.69 -22.80
N ASP A 221 7.99 10.88 -23.82
CA ASP A 221 7.77 12.18 -24.41
C ASP A 221 6.48 12.82 -23.83
N GLN A 222 6.08 13.98 -24.36
CA GLN A 222 4.87 14.69 -23.94
C GLN A 222 3.56 13.89 -24.14
N ASN A 223 3.59 12.78 -24.88
CA ASN A 223 2.47 11.89 -25.17
C ASN A 223 2.60 10.53 -24.46
N GLY A 224 3.57 10.36 -23.59
CA GLY A 224 3.86 9.09 -22.88
C GLY A 224 4.88 8.22 -23.61
N VAL A 225 4.77 6.89 -23.48
CA VAL A 225 5.70 5.92 -24.06
C VAL A 225 5.74 6.00 -25.59
N SER A 226 6.95 6.08 -26.16
CA SER A 226 7.20 6.10 -27.60
C SER A 226 7.55 4.71 -28.13
N VAL A 227 6.92 4.27 -29.22
CA VAL A 227 7.24 3.01 -29.90
C VAL A 227 8.70 2.96 -30.34
N GLN A 228 9.28 4.09 -30.78
CA GLN A 228 10.70 4.15 -31.18
C GLN A 228 11.61 3.80 -30.01
N GLU A 229 11.31 4.28 -28.80
CA GLU A 229 12.11 3.97 -27.61
C GLU A 229 11.97 2.50 -27.19
N LEU A 230 10.79 1.89 -27.37
CA LEU A 230 10.58 0.45 -27.15
C LEU A 230 11.43 -0.38 -28.10
N GLU A 231 11.39 -0.09 -29.40
CA GLU A 231 12.15 -0.82 -30.44
C GLU A 231 13.67 -0.65 -30.22
N LYS A 232 14.14 0.57 -29.92
CA LYS A 232 15.55 0.87 -29.64
C LYS A 232 16.10 0.06 -28.46
N ARG A 233 15.29 -0.21 -27.43
CA ARG A 233 15.67 -0.95 -26.23
C ARG A 233 15.32 -2.43 -26.29
N SER A 234 14.75 -2.88 -27.41
CA SER A 234 14.31 -4.28 -27.59
C SER A 234 13.39 -4.72 -26.45
N VAL A 235 12.40 -3.89 -26.09
CA VAL A 235 11.41 -4.19 -25.06
C VAL A 235 10.41 -5.19 -25.62
N ASP A 236 10.09 -6.24 -24.84
CA ASP A 236 9.07 -7.22 -25.17
C ASP A 236 7.73 -6.88 -24.48
N ILE A 237 7.78 -6.44 -23.24
CA ILE A 237 6.59 -6.15 -22.42
C ILE A 237 6.73 -4.74 -21.87
N ILE A 238 5.76 -3.86 -22.12
CA ILE A 238 5.76 -2.50 -21.54
C ILE A 238 4.73 -2.37 -20.42
N HIS A 239 5.16 -1.90 -19.26
CA HIS A 239 4.27 -1.42 -18.21
C HIS A 239 4.06 0.08 -18.37
N THR A 240 2.81 0.52 -18.51
CA THR A 240 2.44 1.92 -18.76
C THR A 240 1.13 2.29 -18.07
N SER A 241 0.98 3.56 -17.69
CA SER A 241 -0.23 4.12 -17.06
C SER A 241 -0.87 5.19 -17.97
N PRO A 242 -1.53 4.78 -19.07
CA PRO A 242 -1.92 5.69 -20.14
C PRO A 242 -3.09 6.62 -19.78
N SER A 243 -3.88 6.28 -18.77
CA SER A 243 -5.04 7.09 -18.35
C SER A 243 -4.66 8.24 -17.43
N HIS A 244 -3.59 8.06 -16.65
CA HIS A 244 -3.05 9.06 -15.73
C HIS A 244 -1.65 8.60 -15.28
N HIS A 245 -0.63 9.09 -15.95
CA HIS A 245 0.74 8.66 -15.67
C HIS A 245 1.22 9.14 -14.31
N PHE A 246 1.78 8.24 -13.50
CA PHE A 246 2.47 8.60 -12.28
C PHE A 246 3.99 8.56 -12.50
N PRO A 247 4.75 9.65 -12.22
CA PRO A 247 4.35 10.81 -11.41
C PRO A 247 3.91 12.06 -12.20
N THR A 248 3.97 12.08 -13.54
CA THR A 248 3.84 13.32 -14.32
C THR A 248 2.41 13.83 -14.50
N GLY A 249 1.39 13.00 -14.28
CA GLY A 249 0.00 13.35 -14.57
C GLY A 249 -0.39 13.22 -16.05
N THR A 250 0.57 13.03 -16.95
CA THR A 250 0.34 12.96 -18.40
C THR A 250 -0.73 11.95 -18.78
N VAL A 251 -1.63 12.34 -19.65
CA VAL A 251 -2.65 11.47 -20.25
C VAL A 251 -2.26 11.11 -21.68
N MET A 252 -2.09 9.82 -21.95
CA MET A 252 -1.71 9.34 -23.28
C MET A 252 -2.83 9.58 -24.30
N PRO A 253 -2.58 10.31 -25.40
CA PRO A 253 -3.60 10.56 -26.44
C PRO A 253 -3.95 9.29 -27.20
N VAL A 254 -5.16 9.27 -27.77
CA VAL A 254 -5.69 8.10 -28.48
C VAL A 254 -4.78 7.65 -29.64
N SER A 255 -4.16 8.57 -30.36
CA SER A 255 -3.20 8.25 -31.42
C SER A 255 -2.03 7.40 -30.93
N ARG A 256 -1.42 7.76 -29.79
CA ARG A 256 -0.32 7.01 -29.19
C ARG A 256 -0.79 5.62 -28.70
N ARG A 257 -2.04 5.50 -28.23
CA ARG A 257 -2.61 4.20 -27.85
C ARG A 257 -2.66 3.25 -29.05
N TYR A 258 -3.09 3.74 -30.22
CA TYR A 258 -3.08 2.93 -31.44
C TYR A 258 -1.66 2.58 -31.93
N GLU A 259 -0.68 3.49 -31.78
CA GLU A 259 0.72 3.19 -32.08
C GLU A 259 1.26 2.06 -31.23
N LEU A 260 0.98 2.07 -29.91
CA LEU A 260 1.39 1.01 -28.98
C LEU A 260 0.71 -0.32 -29.28
N LEU A 261 -0.61 -0.32 -29.59
CA LEU A 261 -1.31 -1.53 -30.00
C LEU A 261 -0.74 -2.09 -31.31
N GLY A 262 -0.40 -1.21 -32.27
CA GLY A 262 0.28 -1.61 -33.50
C GLY A 262 1.67 -2.21 -33.25
N TRP A 263 2.41 -1.71 -32.27
CA TRP A 263 3.68 -2.31 -31.84
C TRP A 263 3.46 -3.68 -31.19
N ALA A 264 2.49 -3.80 -30.28
CA ALA A 264 2.20 -5.05 -29.60
C ALA A 264 1.77 -6.17 -30.57
N ALA A 265 1.06 -5.81 -31.64
CA ALA A 265 0.61 -6.77 -32.67
C ALA A 265 1.76 -7.30 -33.58
N LYS A 266 2.97 -6.69 -33.55
CA LYS A 266 4.09 -7.11 -34.40
C LYS A 266 4.78 -8.40 -33.94
N SER A 267 4.63 -8.82 -32.69
CA SER A 267 5.31 -9.98 -32.12
C SER A 267 4.42 -10.75 -31.15
N ASP A 268 4.59 -12.07 -31.13
CA ASP A 268 3.89 -12.92 -30.14
C ASP A 268 4.33 -12.67 -28.70
N HIS A 269 5.56 -12.18 -28.52
CA HIS A 269 6.14 -11.86 -27.19
C HIS A 269 5.81 -10.45 -26.71
N HIS A 270 5.29 -9.57 -27.57
CA HIS A 270 4.93 -8.23 -27.17
C HIS A 270 3.60 -8.23 -26.41
N TYR A 271 3.63 -7.59 -25.21
CA TYR A 271 2.45 -7.33 -24.41
C TYR A 271 2.52 -5.92 -23.81
N ILE A 272 1.34 -5.36 -23.51
CA ILE A 272 1.20 -4.10 -22.80
C ILE A 272 0.53 -4.38 -21.47
N ILE A 273 1.16 -4.01 -20.36
CA ILE A 273 0.55 -3.97 -19.04
C ILE A 273 0.01 -2.56 -18.84
N GLU A 274 -1.31 -2.41 -18.96
CA GLU A 274 -2.03 -1.15 -18.74
C GLU A 274 -2.39 -1.03 -17.26
N ASP A 275 -1.68 -0.19 -16.49
CA ASP A 275 -1.96 0.08 -15.08
C ASP A 275 -2.91 1.29 -14.94
N ASP A 276 -4.16 1.00 -14.61
CA ASP A 276 -5.27 1.96 -14.52
C ASP A 276 -5.67 2.20 -13.05
N TYR A 277 -4.71 2.59 -12.23
CA TYR A 277 -4.76 2.57 -10.77
C TYR A 277 -5.72 3.59 -10.11
N ASP A 278 -6.12 4.68 -10.80
CA ASP A 278 -6.94 5.77 -10.24
C ASP A 278 -7.95 6.38 -11.22
N SER A 279 -8.29 5.68 -12.28
CA SER A 279 -9.21 6.19 -13.33
C SER A 279 -10.61 6.56 -12.79
N GLU A 280 -11.03 5.97 -11.68
CA GLU A 280 -12.26 6.32 -10.99
C GLU A 280 -12.20 7.73 -10.39
N LEU A 281 -11.00 8.26 -10.13
CA LEU A 281 -10.78 9.58 -9.50
C LEU A 281 -10.57 10.70 -10.52
N ARG A 282 -10.94 10.51 -11.78
CA ARG A 282 -10.93 11.59 -12.76
C ARG A 282 -11.95 12.66 -12.37
N LEU A 283 -11.48 13.88 -12.14
CA LEU A 283 -12.27 14.99 -11.63
C LEU A 283 -12.94 15.82 -12.74
N GLY A 284 -12.39 15.77 -13.98
CA GLY A 284 -12.92 16.49 -15.13
C GLY A 284 -12.88 15.68 -16.43
N GLY A 285 -13.61 16.15 -17.45
CA GLY A 285 -13.61 15.60 -18.81
C GLY A 285 -14.26 14.23 -19.00
N LYS A 286 -14.31 13.75 -20.25
CA LYS A 286 -14.79 12.41 -20.58
C LYS A 286 -13.67 11.39 -20.38
N PRO A 287 -13.98 10.15 -19.92
CA PRO A 287 -13.01 9.08 -19.86
C PRO A 287 -12.44 8.78 -21.26
N PHE A 288 -11.12 8.59 -21.35
CA PHE A 288 -10.53 8.02 -22.56
C PHE A 288 -10.76 6.50 -22.59
N PRO A 289 -10.91 5.90 -23.80
CA PRO A 289 -10.97 4.46 -23.92
C PRO A 289 -9.68 3.85 -23.39
N THR A 290 -9.75 2.75 -22.65
CA THR A 290 -8.56 2.00 -22.22
C THR A 290 -7.86 1.39 -23.43
N LEU A 291 -6.56 1.08 -23.33
CA LEU A 291 -5.87 0.28 -24.33
C LEU A 291 -6.60 -1.07 -24.51
N GLN A 292 -6.99 -1.71 -23.40
CA GLN A 292 -7.72 -2.98 -23.42
C GLN A 292 -9.06 -2.88 -24.16
N SER A 293 -9.83 -1.78 -23.99
CA SER A 293 -11.16 -1.64 -24.63
C SER A 293 -11.10 -1.47 -26.16
N ILE A 294 -9.96 -1.06 -26.70
CA ILE A 294 -9.72 -0.87 -28.14
C ILE A 294 -8.74 -1.89 -28.73
N ASP A 295 -8.25 -2.84 -27.91
CA ASP A 295 -7.36 -3.91 -28.35
C ASP A 295 -8.13 -4.98 -29.12
N VAL A 296 -7.73 -5.21 -30.38
CA VAL A 296 -8.26 -6.26 -31.25
C VAL A 296 -7.29 -7.43 -31.42
N SER A 297 -6.10 -7.33 -30.85
CA SER A 297 -4.98 -8.27 -31.03
C SER A 297 -4.73 -9.17 -29.82
N ASP A 298 -5.53 -9.02 -28.74
CA ASP A 298 -5.41 -9.79 -27.48
C ASP A 298 -4.00 -9.66 -26.85
N LYS A 299 -3.49 -8.40 -26.78
CA LYS A 299 -2.13 -8.08 -26.32
C LYS A 299 -2.07 -7.22 -25.05
N VAL A 300 -3.23 -6.74 -24.57
CA VAL A 300 -3.28 -5.85 -23.40
C VAL A 300 -3.69 -6.61 -22.15
N ILE A 301 -2.83 -6.54 -21.15
CA ILE A 301 -3.07 -6.99 -19.77
C ILE A 301 -3.49 -5.75 -18.97
N TYR A 302 -4.77 -5.67 -18.62
CA TYR A 302 -5.27 -4.54 -17.83
C TYR A 302 -5.14 -4.82 -16.34
N MET A 303 -4.65 -3.85 -15.56
CA MET A 303 -4.53 -3.93 -14.10
C MET A 303 -5.25 -2.77 -13.43
N ASN A 304 -5.91 -3.06 -12.31
CA ASN A 304 -6.54 -2.05 -11.47
C ASN A 304 -6.54 -2.48 -10.00
N THR A 305 -6.78 -1.52 -9.10
CA THR A 305 -6.76 -1.73 -7.66
C THR A 305 -7.87 -0.96 -6.95
N PHE A 306 -8.49 -1.59 -5.95
CA PHE A 306 -9.44 -0.92 -5.05
C PHE A 306 -8.74 -0.12 -3.94
N THR A 307 -7.41 -0.09 -3.93
CA THR A 307 -6.60 0.63 -2.93
C THR A 307 -6.89 2.14 -2.91
N LYS A 308 -7.09 2.74 -4.08
CA LYS A 308 -7.35 4.18 -4.22
C LYS A 308 -8.81 4.55 -4.03
N THR A 309 -9.69 3.64 -4.36
CA THR A 309 -11.14 3.87 -4.34
C THR A 309 -11.81 3.46 -3.04
N LEU A 310 -11.18 2.58 -2.25
CA LEU A 310 -11.66 2.18 -0.91
C LEU A 310 -10.66 2.58 0.16
N ALA A 311 -9.66 1.75 0.41
CA ALA A 311 -8.60 2.02 1.36
C ALA A 311 -7.33 1.23 1.01
N SER A 312 -6.16 1.78 1.32
CA SER A 312 -4.86 1.11 1.08
C SER A 312 -4.72 -0.22 1.81
N THR A 313 -5.47 -0.41 2.88
CA THR A 313 -5.48 -1.62 3.72
C THR A 313 -6.40 -2.73 3.19
N VAL A 314 -7.34 -2.45 2.30
CA VAL A 314 -8.24 -3.44 1.70
C VAL A 314 -7.47 -4.44 0.82
N ARG A 315 -6.37 -4.00 0.21
CA ARG A 315 -5.42 -4.85 -0.53
C ARG A 315 -6.05 -5.74 -1.61
N ILE A 316 -7.13 -5.31 -2.24
CA ILE A 316 -7.73 -6.02 -3.38
C ILE A 316 -7.33 -5.31 -4.66
N SER A 317 -6.71 -6.07 -5.56
CA SER A 317 -6.40 -5.67 -6.94
C SER A 317 -6.82 -6.77 -7.89
N TYR A 318 -6.94 -6.46 -9.15
CA TYR A 318 -7.24 -7.46 -10.17
C TYR A 318 -6.52 -7.14 -11.48
N MET A 319 -6.32 -8.18 -12.29
CA MET A 319 -5.89 -8.04 -13.67
C MET A 319 -6.87 -8.73 -14.60
N VAL A 320 -7.00 -8.21 -15.81
CA VAL A 320 -7.73 -8.81 -16.91
C VAL A 320 -6.71 -9.31 -17.91
N LEU A 321 -6.65 -10.60 -18.07
CA LEU A 321 -5.73 -11.23 -19.01
C LEU A 321 -6.34 -11.32 -20.42
N PRO A 322 -5.55 -11.16 -21.48
CA PRO A 322 -5.85 -11.69 -22.81
C PRO A 322 -6.36 -13.12 -22.70
N GLN A 323 -7.27 -13.54 -23.61
CA GLN A 323 -7.89 -14.87 -23.54
C GLN A 323 -6.83 -15.97 -23.54
N THR A 324 -5.84 -15.86 -24.43
CA THR A 324 -4.75 -16.84 -24.55
C THR A 324 -3.92 -16.95 -23.27
N LEU A 325 -3.67 -15.83 -22.59
CA LEU A 325 -2.95 -15.81 -21.30
C LEU A 325 -3.83 -16.31 -20.16
N ALA A 326 -5.14 -16.06 -20.17
CA ALA A 326 -6.05 -16.62 -19.19
C ALA A 326 -6.09 -18.15 -19.26
N GLU A 327 -6.16 -18.73 -20.45
CA GLU A 327 -6.08 -20.17 -20.66
C GLU A 327 -4.73 -20.75 -20.14
N LYS A 328 -3.63 -20.06 -20.44
CA LYS A 328 -2.30 -20.42 -19.92
C LYS A 328 -2.26 -20.35 -18.38
N PHE A 329 -2.83 -19.31 -17.78
CA PHE A 329 -2.90 -19.15 -16.33
C PHE A 329 -3.62 -20.33 -15.65
N TYR A 330 -4.80 -20.72 -16.14
CA TYR A 330 -5.52 -21.86 -15.56
C TYR A 330 -4.80 -23.19 -15.79
N ARG A 331 -4.06 -23.35 -16.88
CA ARG A 331 -3.28 -24.55 -17.14
C ARG A 331 -2.05 -24.66 -16.24
N GLU A 332 -1.33 -23.57 -16.01
CA GLU A 332 0.00 -23.56 -15.39
C GLU A 332 0.00 -23.12 -13.94
N LEU A 333 -0.91 -22.21 -13.54
CA LEU A 333 -0.91 -21.58 -12.22
C LEU A 333 -2.16 -21.88 -11.38
N SER A 334 -3.04 -22.80 -11.82
CA SER A 334 -4.27 -23.14 -11.10
C SER A 334 -4.06 -23.80 -9.73
N PHE A 335 -2.85 -24.24 -9.42
CA PHE A 335 -2.49 -24.81 -8.11
C PHE A 335 -2.35 -23.75 -7.00
N TYR A 336 -2.25 -22.47 -7.36
CA TYR A 336 -2.30 -21.38 -6.37
C TYR A 336 -3.71 -21.22 -5.80
N SER A 337 -3.78 -20.76 -4.55
CA SER A 337 -5.04 -20.22 -3.98
C SER A 337 -5.04 -18.70 -4.11
N CYS A 338 -6.21 -18.09 -4.31
CA CYS A 338 -6.32 -16.64 -4.28
C CYS A 338 -5.86 -16.08 -2.92
N THR A 339 -5.06 -15.04 -2.97
CA THR A 339 -4.48 -14.42 -1.77
C THR A 339 -5.44 -13.47 -1.03
N VAL A 340 -6.58 -13.16 -1.62
CA VAL A 340 -7.62 -12.34 -0.99
C VAL A 340 -8.61 -13.24 -0.24
N SER A 341 -8.93 -12.87 0.99
CA SER A 341 -9.88 -13.60 1.83
C SER A 341 -11.28 -13.66 1.21
N ASN A 342 -11.96 -14.80 1.34
CA ASN A 342 -13.36 -14.92 0.89
C ASN A 342 -14.28 -13.90 1.56
N PHE A 343 -14.03 -13.55 2.82
CA PHE A 343 -14.81 -12.55 3.55
C PHE A 343 -14.77 -11.19 2.83
N GLU A 344 -13.61 -10.79 2.38
CA GLU A 344 -13.42 -9.54 1.64
C GLU A 344 -13.93 -9.64 0.21
N GLN A 345 -13.68 -10.75 -0.47
CA GLN A 345 -14.15 -10.96 -1.83
C GLN A 345 -15.69 -10.92 -1.92
N TYR A 346 -16.40 -11.64 -1.05
CA TYR A 346 -17.86 -11.62 -1.02
C TYR A 346 -18.41 -10.25 -0.60
N THR A 347 -17.76 -9.57 0.35
CA THR A 347 -18.15 -8.23 0.77
C THR A 347 -18.02 -7.22 -0.36
N LEU A 348 -16.90 -7.25 -1.09
CA LEU A 348 -16.67 -6.33 -2.20
C LEU A 348 -17.62 -6.64 -3.38
N ALA A 349 -17.84 -7.92 -3.68
CA ALA A 349 -18.81 -8.29 -4.71
C ALA A 349 -20.20 -7.73 -4.43
N GLU A 350 -20.69 -7.93 -3.19
CA GLU A 350 -21.99 -7.39 -2.77
C GLU A 350 -22.03 -5.86 -2.77
N PHE A 351 -20.93 -5.21 -2.37
CA PHE A 351 -20.80 -3.76 -2.36
C PHE A 351 -20.84 -3.16 -3.77
N ILE A 352 -20.32 -3.87 -4.77
CA ILE A 352 -20.41 -3.48 -6.19
C ILE A 352 -21.83 -3.75 -6.72
N GLU A 353 -22.35 -4.98 -6.55
CA GLU A 353 -23.63 -5.42 -7.12
C GLU A 353 -24.83 -4.60 -6.66
N ASN A 354 -24.84 -4.17 -5.38
CA ASN A 354 -25.92 -3.36 -4.83
C ASN A 354 -25.80 -1.85 -5.14
N GLY A 355 -24.83 -1.44 -5.96
CA GLY A 355 -24.60 -0.06 -6.38
C GLY A 355 -24.00 0.86 -5.29
N SER A 356 -23.57 0.30 -4.16
CA SER A 356 -22.92 1.07 -3.09
C SER A 356 -21.53 1.58 -3.50
N PHE A 357 -20.81 0.80 -4.31
CA PHE A 357 -19.50 1.18 -4.84
C PHE A 357 -19.62 2.41 -5.75
N GLU A 358 -20.54 2.42 -6.70
CA GLU A 358 -20.77 3.57 -7.61
C GLU A 358 -21.13 4.85 -6.82
N LYS A 359 -22.05 4.74 -5.84
CA LYS A 359 -22.40 5.86 -4.97
C LYS A 359 -21.20 6.35 -4.16
N HIS A 360 -20.33 5.46 -3.75
CA HIS A 360 -19.10 5.79 -3.05
C HIS A 360 -18.11 6.54 -3.97
N ILE A 361 -17.88 6.05 -5.19
CA ILE A 361 -17.02 6.73 -6.18
C ILE A 361 -17.50 8.16 -6.45
N ASN A 362 -18.79 8.36 -6.62
CA ASN A 362 -19.35 9.72 -6.84
C ASN A 362 -19.09 10.65 -5.65
N ARG A 363 -19.23 10.16 -4.42
CA ARG A 363 -18.88 10.94 -3.21
C ARG A 363 -17.38 11.21 -3.12
N LEU A 364 -16.57 10.23 -3.46
CA LEU A 364 -15.11 10.32 -3.44
C LEU A 364 -14.61 11.39 -4.42
N ARG A 365 -15.15 11.43 -5.65
CA ARG A 365 -14.84 12.47 -6.64
C ARG A 365 -15.16 13.88 -6.11
N ASN A 366 -16.37 14.09 -5.61
CA ASN A 366 -16.75 15.39 -5.06
C ASN A 366 -15.87 15.79 -3.87
N TYR A 367 -15.54 14.84 -3.00
CA TYR A 367 -14.64 15.06 -1.87
C TYR A 367 -13.24 15.50 -2.31
N TYR A 368 -12.61 14.75 -3.23
CA TYR A 368 -11.28 15.10 -3.71
C TYR A 368 -11.27 16.35 -4.58
N GLN A 369 -12.31 16.62 -5.33
CA GLN A 369 -12.45 17.89 -6.06
C GLN A 369 -12.46 19.09 -5.10
N ASN A 370 -13.31 19.08 -4.10
CA ASN A 370 -13.35 20.15 -3.09
C ASN A 370 -12.01 20.29 -2.36
N LYS A 371 -11.41 19.18 -1.98
CA LYS A 371 -10.10 19.14 -1.30
C LYS A 371 -9.01 19.73 -2.15
N ARG A 372 -8.93 19.35 -3.42
CA ARG A 372 -8.00 19.91 -4.41
C ARG A 372 -8.16 21.42 -4.52
N ASP A 373 -9.39 21.89 -4.71
CA ASP A 373 -9.66 23.32 -4.92
C ASP A 373 -9.22 24.17 -3.72
N LEU A 374 -9.42 23.69 -2.49
CA LEU A 374 -8.92 24.34 -1.27
C LEU A 374 -7.38 24.38 -1.22
N ILE A 375 -6.74 23.29 -1.61
CA ILE A 375 -5.27 23.19 -1.63
C ILE A 375 -4.68 24.12 -2.68
N LEU A 376 -5.22 24.13 -3.90
CA LEU A 376 -4.80 25.04 -4.96
C LEU A 376 -4.97 26.50 -4.56
N GLN A 377 -6.11 26.85 -3.98
CA GLN A 377 -6.36 28.21 -3.48
C GLN A 377 -5.30 28.66 -2.46
N ALA A 378 -4.86 27.76 -1.57
CA ALA A 378 -3.82 28.10 -0.59
C ALA A 378 -2.43 28.27 -1.22
N LEU A 379 -2.09 27.48 -2.25
CA LEU A 379 -0.81 27.56 -2.96
C LEU A 379 -0.73 28.79 -3.90
N GLU A 380 -1.84 29.12 -4.57
CA GLU A 380 -1.91 30.25 -5.52
C GLU A 380 -2.09 31.62 -4.82
N LYS A 381 -2.40 31.61 -3.52
CA LYS A 381 -2.56 32.82 -2.72
C LYS A 381 -1.26 33.61 -2.65
N LYS A 382 -1.31 34.89 -3.01
CA LYS A 382 -0.15 35.80 -2.90
C LYS A 382 0.33 35.97 -1.45
N PRO A 383 1.63 36.06 -1.24
CA PRO A 383 2.70 36.17 -2.22
C PRO A 383 3.28 34.84 -2.71
N LEU A 384 2.91 33.69 -2.17
CA LEU A 384 3.45 32.39 -2.61
C LEU A 384 3.09 32.10 -4.08
N GLY A 385 1.88 32.40 -4.51
CA GLY A 385 1.42 32.20 -5.88
C GLY A 385 2.27 32.88 -6.95
N ASP A 386 3.03 33.91 -6.59
CA ASP A 386 3.98 34.55 -7.52
C ASP A 386 5.19 33.64 -7.87
N TYR A 387 5.43 32.58 -7.07
CA TYR A 387 6.54 31.63 -7.22
C TYR A 387 6.09 30.23 -7.64
N VAL A 388 4.78 29.94 -7.65
CA VAL A 388 4.22 28.61 -7.90
C VAL A 388 3.61 28.54 -9.30
N THR A 389 3.86 27.44 -9.99
CA THR A 389 3.09 27.01 -11.18
C THR A 389 2.56 25.63 -10.91
N ILE A 390 1.27 25.40 -11.20
CA ILE A 390 0.58 24.11 -11.02
C ILE A 390 0.30 23.53 -12.40
N GLU A 391 0.50 22.21 -12.52
CA GLU A 391 0.25 21.46 -13.74
C GLU A 391 -0.43 20.13 -13.40
N GLU A 392 -1.25 19.60 -14.33
CA GLU A 392 -1.89 18.26 -14.27
C GLU A 392 -2.83 18.05 -13.06
N GLU A 393 -3.57 19.09 -12.67
CA GLU A 393 -4.47 19.05 -11.51
C GLU A 393 -5.85 18.43 -11.78
N GLU A 394 -6.19 18.12 -13.05
CA GLU A 394 -7.54 17.69 -13.43
C GLU A 394 -7.82 16.19 -13.20
N ALA A 395 -6.82 15.39 -12.90
CA ALA A 395 -6.97 13.94 -12.74
C ALA A 395 -6.29 13.42 -11.47
N GLY A 396 -6.86 12.35 -10.91
CA GLY A 396 -6.28 11.65 -9.76
C GLY A 396 -6.24 12.46 -8.47
N VAL A 397 -5.28 12.13 -7.62
CA VAL A 397 -5.08 12.72 -6.28
C VAL A 397 -3.70 13.34 -6.09
N HIS A 398 -3.04 13.68 -7.19
CA HIS A 398 -1.78 14.41 -7.20
C HIS A 398 -1.73 15.39 -8.37
N PHE A 399 -0.88 16.38 -8.25
CA PHE A 399 -0.54 17.35 -9.31
C PHE A 399 0.94 17.68 -9.22
N LEU A 400 1.47 18.38 -10.22
CA LEU A 400 2.83 18.90 -10.20
C LEU A 400 2.83 20.36 -9.74
N MET A 401 3.74 20.68 -8.83
CA MET A 401 4.03 22.04 -8.37
C MET A 401 5.46 22.39 -8.74
N HIS A 402 5.62 23.38 -9.59
CA HIS A 402 6.94 23.95 -9.90
C HIS A 402 7.17 25.22 -9.09
N LEU A 403 8.33 25.30 -8.41
CA LEU A 403 8.77 26.49 -7.67
C LEU A 403 9.79 27.28 -8.49
N ARG A 404 9.46 28.52 -8.82
CA ARG A 404 10.38 29.45 -9.52
C ARG A 404 11.36 30.04 -8.52
N THR A 405 12.55 29.46 -8.44
CA THR A 405 13.60 29.85 -7.50
C THR A 405 14.95 29.34 -7.96
N ASP A 406 16.04 30.04 -7.56
CA ASP A 406 17.43 29.62 -7.76
C ASP A 406 17.94 28.72 -6.62
N LEU A 407 17.11 28.42 -5.61
CA LEU A 407 17.45 27.48 -4.55
C LEU A 407 17.62 26.08 -5.12
N LYS A 408 18.64 25.38 -4.63
CA LYS A 408 18.80 23.95 -4.93
C LYS A 408 17.65 23.15 -4.33
N GLU A 409 17.10 22.25 -5.11
CA GLU A 409 16.01 21.35 -4.73
C GLU A 409 16.25 20.65 -3.39
N GLU A 410 17.46 20.14 -3.16
CA GLU A 410 17.88 19.45 -1.95
C GLU A 410 17.77 20.33 -0.69
N SER A 411 18.09 21.62 -0.84
CA SER A 411 17.96 22.62 0.23
C SER A 411 16.49 22.85 0.59
N ILE A 412 15.63 22.98 -0.40
CA ILE A 412 14.17 23.17 -0.19
C ILE A 412 13.59 21.97 0.51
N VAL A 413 13.88 20.75 0.03
CA VAL A 413 13.38 19.49 0.64
C VAL A 413 13.83 19.37 2.09
N THR A 414 15.11 19.62 2.38
CA THR A 414 15.66 19.52 3.72
C THR A 414 15.04 20.55 4.68
N GLN A 415 14.92 21.81 4.24
CA GLN A 415 14.32 22.86 5.02
C GLN A 415 12.82 22.67 5.26
N ALA A 416 12.08 22.22 4.26
CA ALA A 416 10.66 21.89 4.38
C ALA A 416 10.46 20.73 5.38
N LYS A 417 11.26 19.68 5.25
CA LYS A 417 11.26 18.50 6.13
C LYS A 417 11.51 18.89 7.59
N SER A 418 12.50 19.74 7.87
CA SER A 418 12.80 20.20 9.22
C SER A 418 11.66 21.01 9.85
N ARG A 419 10.78 21.58 9.03
CA ARG A 419 9.61 22.37 9.45
C ARG A 419 8.30 21.59 9.40
N GLY A 420 8.35 20.25 9.19
CA GLY A 420 7.22 19.35 9.25
C GLY A 420 6.42 19.25 7.93
N VAL A 421 6.99 19.71 6.82
CA VAL A 421 6.43 19.53 5.46
C VAL A 421 7.34 18.59 4.68
N LYS A 422 6.77 17.50 4.16
CA LYS A 422 7.50 16.53 3.36
C LYS A 422 7.13 16.66 1.90
N LEU A 423 8.10 17.05 1.09
CA LEU A 423 8.00 17.16 -0.36
C LEU A 423 8.64 15.96 -1.04
N LYS A 424 8.16 15.63 -2.23
CA LYS A 424 8.76 14.61 -3.08
C LYS A 424 9.11 15.20 -4.44
N PRO A 425 10.40 15.42 -4.73
CA PRO A 425 10.83 15.96 -6.02
C PRO A 425 10.51 15.02 -7.18
N LEU A 426 10.15 15.59 -8.32
CA LEU A 426 9.95 14.86 -9.56
C LEU A 426 11.28 14.28 -10.08
N SER A 427 12.39 15.01 -9.89
CA SER A 427 13.75 14.55 -10.21
C SER A 427 14.07 13.17 -9.65
N GLY A 428 13.56 12.87 -8.45
CA GLY A 428 13.75 11.58 -7.79
C GLY A 428 12.99 10.40 -8.41
N TYR A 429 12.22 10.59 -9.49
CA TYR A 429 11.53 9.52 -10.21
C TYR A 429 12.20 9.15 -11.54
N TYR A 430 13.24 9.89 -11.95
CA TYR A 430 14.03 9.61 -13.14
C TYR A 430 15.13 8.59 -12.86
N ALA A 431 15.33 7.67 -13.77
CA ALA A 431 16.50 6.79 -13.79
C ALA A 431 17.72 7.51 -14.38
N ASP A 432 17.52 8.40 -15.36
CA ASP A 432 18.57 9.21 -15.98
C ASP A 432 18.79 10.52 -15.19
N ALA A 433 19.99 10.68 -14.63
CA ALA A 433 20.38 11.87 -13.87
C ALA A 433 20.38 13.18 -14.72
N ALA A 434 20.67 13.10 -16.01
CA ALA A 434 20.67 14.25 -16.89
C ALA A 434 19.23 14.78 -17.17
N GLU A 435 18.27 13.86 -17.30
CA GLU A 435 16.86 14.22 -17.43
C GLU A 435 16.28 14.69 -16.09
N ALA A 436 16.71 14.10 -14.98
CA ALA A 436 16.32 14.52 -13.62
C ALA A 436 16.63 16.00 -13.35
N ILE A 437 17.82 16.48 -13.74
CA ILE A 437 18.26 17.87 -13.54
C ILE A 437 17.33 18.88 -14.27
N LYS A 438 16.76 18.50 -15.42
CA LYS A 438 15.83 19.38 -16.15
C LYS A 438 14.50 19.62 -15.41
N GLN A 439 14.19 18.80 -14.43
CA GLN A 439 12.99 18.86 -13.62
C GLN A 439 13.23 19.40 -12.21
N GLU A 440 14.38 20.06 -11.99
CA GLU A 440 14.73 20.64 -10.70
C GLU A 440 13.62 21.60 -10.21
N ASN A 441 13.33 21.55 -8.91
CA ASN A 441 12.27 22.34 -8.25
C ASN A 441 10.83 22.04 -8.71
N THR A 442 10.60 20.89 -9.34
CA THR A 442 9.26 20.35 -9.59
C THR A 442 8.94 19.27 -8.57
N TYR A 443 7.77 19.35 -7.92
CA TYR A 443 7.38 18.46 -6.83
C TYR A 443 6.07 17.75 -7.16
N VAL A 444 6.02 16.46 -6.85
CA VAL A 444 4.79 15.64 -6.93
C VAL A 444 3.98 15.86 -5.66
N MET A 445 2.86 16.55 -5.79
CA MET A 445 2.00 16.96 -4.67
C MET A 445 0.83 15.99 -4.54
N ASN A 446 1.02 14.87 -3.82
CA ASN A 446 -0.09 13.98 -3.50
C ASN A 446 -0.90 14.59 -2.34
N TYR A 447 -2.17 14.87 -2.58
CA TYR A 447 -3.03 15.53 -1.61
C TYR A 447 -4.07 14.60 -0.98
N SER A 448 -4.04 13.31 -1.28
CA SER A 448 -5.05 12.35 -0.81
C SER A 448 -5.22 12.34 0.71
N SER A 449 -4.11 12.37 1.46
CA SER A 449 -4.09 12.34 2.94
C SER A 449 -3.87 13.72 3.59
N ILE A 450 -3.75 14.80 2.81
CA ILE A 450 -3.49 16.14 3.34
C ILE A 450 -4.78 16.71 3.98
N ASP A 451 -4.64 17.27 5.17
CA ASP A 451 -5.69 18.09 5.78
C ASP A 451 -5.68 19.48 5.13
N PRO A 452 -6.78 19.91 4.48
CA PRO A 452 -6.85 21.25 3.90
C PRO A 452 -6.58 22.38 4.92
N ALA A 453 -6.91 22.20 6.19
CA ALA A 453 -6.63 23.17 7.24
C ALA A 453 -5.12 23.36 7.50
N ALA A 454 -4.28 22.35 7.19
CA ALA A 454 -2.83 22.42 7.29
C ALA A 454 -2.19 23.20 6.12
N MET A 455 -2.92 23.43 5.02
CA MET A 455 -2.35 24.00 3.79
C MET A 455 -1.87 25.42 3.94
N GLU A 456 -2.58 26.30 4.64
CA GLU A 456 -2.10 27.68 4.88
C GLU A 456 -0.75 27.69 5.63
N ARG A 457 -0.59 26.76 6.58
CA ARG A 457 0.67 26.59 7.31
C ARG A 457 1.76 26.03 6.40
N ALA A 458 1.47 25.06 5.55
CA ALA A 458 2.43 24.50 4.59
C ALA A 458 2.87 25.53 3.57
N ALA A 459 1.93 26.31 3.02
CA ALA A 459 2.22 27.44 2.13
C ALA A 459 3.10 28.50 2.82
N GLY A 460 2.84 28.80 4.09
CA GLY A 460 3.68 29.70 4.91
C GLY A 460 5.10 29.19 5.08
N VAL A 461 5.30 27.89 5.26
CA VAL A 461 6.64 27.27 5.33
C VAL A 461 7.39 27.43 4.00
N LEU A 462 6.74 27.11 2.88
CA LEU A 462 7.35 27.26 1.55
C LEU A 462 7.74 28.72 1.28
N LEU A 463 6.84 29.66 1.53
CA LEU A 463 7.11 31.08 1.36
C LEU A 463 8.28 31.57 2.22
N HIS A 464 8.37 31.09 3.47
CA HIS A 464 9.48 31.43 4.36
C HIS A 464 10.82 30.95 3.81
N ILE A 465 10.89 29.73 3.27
CA ILE A 465 12.10 29.18 2.65
C ILE A 465 12.54 30.03 1.46
N LEU A 466 11.60 30.38 0.58
CA LEU A 466 11.89 31.19 -0.61
C LEU A 466 12.37 32.60 -0.25
N ARG A 467 11.76 33.26 0.74
CA ARG A 467 12.11 34.64 1.18
C ARG A 467 13.46 34.71 1.90
N ALA A 468 13.79 33.74 2.73
CA ALA A 468 15.08 33.70 3.42
C ALA A 468 16.24 33.74 2.42
N HIS A 469 16.15 33.00 1.33
CA HIS A 469 17.15 33.01 0.27
C HIS A 469 17.25 34.34 -0.48
N MET A 470 16.13 34.99 -0.75
CA MET A 470 16.13 36.30 -1.43
C MET A 470 16.82 37.37 -0.59
N THR A 471 16.68 37.35 0.70
CA THR A 471 17.33 38.26 1.65
C THR A 471 18.83 38.00 1.70
N GLU A 472 19.27 36.75 1.69
CA GLU A 472 20.70 36.39 1.62
C GLU A 472 21.35 36.84 0.30
N ASN A 473 20.71 36.58 -0.84
CA ASN A 473 21.21 37.00 -2.13
C ASN A 473 21.29 38.53 -2.28
N THR A 474 20.34 39.26 -1.70
CA THR A 474 20.37 40.74 -1.70
C THR A 474 21.53 41.27 -0.86
N PHE A 475 21.75 40.64 0.29
CA PHE A 475 22.86 40.99 1.19
C PHE A 475 24.24 40.68 0.56
N GLU A 476 24.39 39.51 -0.10
CA GLU A 476 25.62 39.17 -0.83
C GLU A 476 25.88 40.09 -2.01
N ALA A 477 24.84 40.51 -2.75
CA ALA A 477 24.95 41.44 -3.85
C ALA A 477 25.35 42.85 -3.37
N GLU A 478 24.84 43.28 -2.23
CA GLU A 478 25.23 44.55 -1.60
C GLU A 478 26.67 44.54 -1.06
N MET A 479 27.09 43.40 -0.44
CA MET A 479 28.46 43.19 0.02
C MET A 479 29.47 43.20 -1.13
N LYS A 480 29.13 42.55 -2.28
CA LYS A 480 30.00 42.60 -3.48
C LYS A 480 30.13 44.02 -4.08
N LYS A 481 29.04 44.79 -4.11
CA LYS A 481 29.05 46.19 -4.58
C LYS A 481 29.80 47.16 -3.64
N SER A 482 29.96 46.80 -2.38
CA SER A 482 30.71 47.59 -1.40
C SER A 482 32.20 47.25 -1.36
N GLN A 483 32.66 46.23 -2.10
CA GLN A 483 34.06 45.81 -2.24
C GLN A 483 34.67 46.18 -3.60
N GLU A 484 33.85 46.64 -4.55
CA GLU A 484 34.26 47.35 -5.79
C GLU A 484 34.30 48.89 -5.57
#